data_65071c96c99f3a293f65c297bc9315ae
#
_entry.id   65071c96c99f3a293f65c297bc9315ae
#
_cell.length_a   1.000
_cell.length_b   1.000
_cell.length_c   1.000
_cell.angle_alpha   90.00
_cell.angle_beta   90.00
_cell.angle_gamma   90.00
#
_symmetry.space_group_name_H-M   'P 1'
#
loop_
_entity.id
_entity.type
_entity.pdbx_description
1 polymer ?
#
loop_
_entity_poly.entity_id
_entity_poly.type
_entity_poly.pdbx_seq_one_letter_code
_entity_poly.pdbx_strand_id
1 'polypeptide(L)'
;MKALVNTSVEALNYMDHVDPVAKAGEEMVQIQYSGICGSDMHAFLGHDTRRPTPIILGHEASGTIIGGPRAGTLVTINPLNGCGKCAACLAGKSNICADRQIISMPPRAGAFADMVAIPLENLLVVPRQDLLKSAALTEPLACGW
;
A
#
# COMPACT_ATOMS: atom_id res chain seq x y z
N MET A 1 0.55 1.79 16.30
CA MET A 1 -0.36 0.91 15.54
C MET A 1 0.03 -0.55 15.69
N LYS A 2 -0.86 -1.48 15.33
CA LYS A 2 -0.48 -2.87 15.13
C LYS A 2 -0.12 -3.12 13.66
N ALA A 3 0.83 -4.04 13.44
CA ALA A 3 1.21 -4.47 12.11
C ALA A 3 1.61 -5.96 12.10
N LEU A 4 1.42 -6.60 10.95
CA LEU A 4 1.92 -7.94 10.68
C LEU A 4 3.28 -7.79 9.97
N VAL A 5 4.34 -7.95 10.72
CA VAL A 5 5.71 -7.73 10.24
C VAL A 5 6.35 -9.06 9.81
N ASN A 6 6.84 -9.13 8.59
CA ASN A 6 7.73 -10.20 8.16
C ASN A 6 9.11 -9.94 8.76
N THR A 7 9.42 -10.60 9.88
CA THR A 7 10.62 -10.33 10.69
C THR A 7 11.85 -11.11 10.21
N SER A 8 11.62 -12.25 9.57
CA SER A 8 12.63 -13.08 8.90
C SER A 8 11.94 -14.00 7.88
N VAL A 9 12.70 -14.76 7.13
CA VAL A 9 12.16 -15.79 6.22
C VAL A 9 11.20 -16.70 7.00
N GLU A 10 10.01 -16.90 6.47
CA GLU A 10 8.93 -17.73 7.03
C GLU A 10 8.43 -17.30 8.43
N ALA A 11 8.66 -16.04 8.83
CA ALA A 11 8.23 -15.54 10.13
C ALA A 11 7.43 -14.23 10.02
N LEU A 12 6.13 -14.32 10.27
CA LEU A 12 5.21 -13.19 10.39
C LEU A 12 4.81 -13.00 11.85
N ASN A 13 4.99 -11.80 12.38
CA ASN A 13 4.66 -11.46 13.76
C ASN A 13 3.68 -10.29 13.80
N TYR A 14 2.54 -10.49 14.46
CA TYR A 14 1.61 -9.42 14.76
C TYR A 14 2.07 -8.68 16.01
N MET A 15 2.51 -7.44 15.85
CA MET A 15 3.21 -6.71 16.90
C MET A 15 2.91 -5.21 16.88
N ASP A 16 3.29 -4.52 17.96
CA ASP A 16 3.30 -3.07 17.99
C ASP A 16 4.38 -2.52 17.05
N HIS A 17 3.99 -1.53 16.27
CA HIS A 17 4.86 -0.82 15.34
C HIS A 17 4.64 0.69 15.47
N VAL A 18 5.64 1.48 15.13
CA VAL A 18 5.50 2.94 15.10
C VAL A 18 4.44 3.35 14.08
N ASP A 19 3.68 4.37 14.42
CA ASP A 19 2.68 4.91 13.50
C ASP A 19 3.38 5.55 12.30
N PRO A 20 2.86 5.36 11.08
CA PRO A 20 3.39 6.05 9.91
C PRO A 20 3.11 7.55 10.04
N VAL A 21 3.98 8.34 9.42
CA VAL A 21 3.82 9.80 9.36
C VAL A 21 3.59 10.19 7.91
N ALA A 22 2.41 10.75 7.62
CA ALA A 22 2.10 11.27 6.29
C ALA A 22 2.97 12.49 5.97
N LYS A 23 3.60 12.49 4.82
CA LYS A 23 4.36 13.61 4.27
C LYS A 23 3.43 14.58 3.55
N ALA A 24 3.96 15.74 3.16
CA ALA A 24 3.20 16.66 2.32
C ALA A 24 2.71 15.95 1.04
N GLY A 25 1.40 16.03 0.77
CA GLY A 25 0.77 15.36 -0.35
C GLY A 25 0.37 13.90 -0.09
N GLU A 26 0.58 13.38 1.11
CA GLU A 26 0.11 12.05 1.54
C GLU A 26 -1.07 12.17 2.51
N GLU A 27 -1.91 11.17 2.50
CA GLU A 27 -3.01 10.98 3.46
C GLU A 27 -2.76 9.73 4.29
N MET A 28 -3.24 9.76 5.53
CA MET A 28 -3.27 8.57 6.38
C MET A 28 -4.50 7.75 6.07
N VAL A 29 -4.31 6.47 5.78
CA VAL A 29 -5.41 5.53 5.53
C VAL A 29 -5.43 4.48 6.63
N GLN A 30 -6.56 4.38 7.33
CA GLN A 30 -6.88 3.27 8.21
C GLN A 30 -7.30 2.09 7.34
N ILE A 31 -6.53 1.02 7.35
CA ILE A 31 -6.78 -0.17 6.54
C ILE A 31 -7.92 -0.99 7.17
N GLN A 32 -8.88 -1.38 6.36
CA GLN A 32 -10.00 -2.22 6.77
C GLN A 32 -9.99 -3.58 6.08
N TYR A 33 -9.45 -3.63 4.86
CA TYR A 33 -9.31 -4.87 4.09
C TYR A 33 -7.98 -4.86 3.35
N SER A 34 -7.30 -5.99 3.38
CA SER A 34 -6.07 -6.21 2.60
C SER A 34 -6.07 -7.61 2.01
N GLY A 35 -5.73 -7.72 0.73
CA GLY A 35 -5.50 -8.97 0.03
C GLY A 35 -4.08 -9.48 0.23
N ILE A 36 -3.87 -10.75 -0.04
CA ILE A 36 -2.56 -11.42 -0.03
C ILE A 36 -2.20 -11.78 -1.47
N CYS A 37 -1.21 -11.11 -2.02
CA CYS A 37 -0.67 -11.42 -3.35
C CYS A 37 0.33 -12.57 -3.31
N GLY A 38 0.49 -13.28 -4.42
CA GLY A 38 1.56 -14.26 -4.59
C GLY A 38 2.95 -13.67 -4.36
N SER A 39 3.15 -12.38 -4.65
CA SER A 39 4.41 -11.69 -4.38
C SER A 39 4.69 -11.48 -2.89
N ASP A 40 3.67 -11.38 -2.03
CA ASP A 40 3.85 -11.36 -0.58
C ASP A 40 4.30 -12.74 -0.08
N MET A 41 3.77 -13.83 -0.68
CA MET A 41 4.22 -15.19 -0.38
C MET A 41 5.68 -15.41 -0.79
N HIS A 42 6.10 -14.89 -1.97
CA HIS A 42 7.51 -14.94 -2.38
C HIS A 42 8.42 -14.19 -1.40
N ALA A 43 7.99 -13.03 -0.92
CA ALA A 43 8.75 -12.28 0.09
C ALA A 43 8.83 -13.03 1.42
N PHE A 44 7.72 -13.59 1.89
CA PHE A 44 7.65 -14.41 3.11
C PHE A 44 8.62 -15.59 3.05
N LEU A 45 8.70 -16.29 1.91
CA LEU A 45 9.60 -17.43 1.68
C LEU A 45 11.06 -17.02 1.40
N GLY A 46 11.38 -15.71 1.42
CA GLY A 46 12.73 -15.20 1.16
C GLY A 46 13.16 -15.22 -0.31
N HIS A 47 12.23 -15.40 -1.23
CA HIS A 47 12.51 -15.47 -2.67
C HIS A 47 12.51 -14.10 -3.37
N ASP A 48 12.14 -13.01 -2.67
CA ASP A 48 12.16 -11.64 -3.23
C ASP A 48 13.18 -10.76 -2.49
N THR A 49 14.35 -10.62 -3.07
CA THR A 49 15.45 -9.79 -2.52
C THR A 49 15.14 -8.30 -2.46
N ARG A 50 14.09 -7.83 -3.14
CA ARG A 50 13.64 -6.41 -3.09
C ARG A 50 12.87 -6.09 -1.81
N ARG A 51 12.47 -7.11 -1.07
CA ARG A 51 11.72 -7.02 0.19
C ARG A 51 12.51 -7.65 1.35
N PRO A 52 13.67 -7.05 1.71
CA PRO A 52 14.47 -7.57 2.82
C PRO A 52 13.70 -7.45 4.13
N THR A 53 13.86 -8.43 5.00
CA THR A 53 13.28 -8.40 6.35
C THR A 53 14.13 -7.54 7.32
N PRO A 54 13.55 -6.87 8.32
CA PRO A 54 12.10 -6.85 8.60
C PRO A 54 11.32 -5.89 7.69
N ILE A 55 10.09 -6.28 7.30
CA ILE A 55 9.22 -5.46 6.45
C ILE A 55 7.74 -5.73 6.73
N ILE A 56 6.89 -4.71 6.57
CA ILE A 56 5.43 -4.88 6.50
C ILE A 56 5.08 -5.11 5.04
N LEU A 57 4.46 -6.26 4.75
CA LEU A 57 4.01 -6.64 3.43
C LEU A 57 2.58 -6.12 3.14
N GLY A 58 2.00 -6.52 2.00
CA GLY A 58 0.64 -6.15 1.59
C GLY A 58 0.60 -4.89 0.70
N HIS A 59 -0.08 -4.99 -0.43
CA HIS A 59 -0.21 -3.89 -1.39
C HIS A 59 -1.57 -3.89 -2.11
N GLU A 60 -2.45 -4.80 -1.76
CA GLU A 60 -3.84 -4.88 -2.21
C GLU A 60 -4.72 -4.44 -1.04
N ALA A 61 -5.19 -3.20 -1.01
CA ALA A 61 -5.86 -2.71 0.19
C ALA A 61 -6.94 -1.67 -0.06
N SER A 62 -7.87 -1.59 0.87
CA SER A 62 -8.87 -0.55 0.97
C SER A 62 -9.12 -0.16 2.42
N GLY A 63 -9.60 1.05 2.62
CA GLY A 63 -9.79 1.61 3.94
C GLY A 63 -10.42 2.98 3.92
N THR A 64 -10.22 3.72 5.00
CA THR A 64 -10.79 5.06 5.20
C THR A 64 -9.69 6.06 5.49
N ILE A 65 -9.72 7.21 4.84
CA ILE A 65 -8.82 8.32 5.17
C ILE A 65 -9.12 8.79 6.59
N ILE A 66 -8.08 8.95 7.40
CA ILE A 66 -8.17 9.46 8.77
C ILE A 66 -7.41 10.78 8.90
N GLY A 67 -8.04 11.74 9.59
CA GLY A 67 -7.47 13.08 9.74
C GLY A 67 -7.59 13.95 8.49
N GLY A 68 -7.34 15.25 8.64
CA GLY A 68 -7.39 16.20 7.55
C GLY A 68 -8.80 16.44 6.95
N PRO A 69 -8.88 17.25 5.88
CA PRO A 69 -10.16 17.65 5.29
C PRO A 69 -10.90 16.52 4.54
N ARG A 70 -10.23 15.40 4.29
CA ARG A 70 -10.79 14.22 3.60
C ARG A 70 -11.12 13.07 4.54
N ALA A 71 -11.04 13.28 5.84
CA ALA A 71 -11.36 12.24 6.83
C ALA A 71 -12.74 11.64 6.58
N GLY A 72 -12.85 10.31 6.69
CA GLY A 72 -14.08 9.56 6.41
C GLY A 72 -14.25 9.13 4.94
N THR A 73 -13.39 9.58 4.02
CA THR A 73 -13.47 9.15 2.62
C THR A 73 -13.01 7.70 2.50
N LEU A 74 -13.85 6.86 1.89
CA LEU A 74 -13.54 5.47 1.59
C LEU A 74 -12.66 5.39 0.35
N VAL A 75 -11.57 4.62 0.42
CA VAL A 75 -10.58 4.55 -0.65
C VAL A 75 -10.06 3.13 -0.88
N THR A 76 -9.64 2.85 -2.12
CA THR A 76 -8.71 1.78 -2.44
C THR A 76 -7.38 2.37 -2.88
N ILE A 77 -6.31 1.59 -2.76
CA ILE A 77 -4.95 2.05 -2.93
C ILE A 77 -4.38 1.57 -4.27
N ASN A 78 -3.84 2.50 -5.07
CA ASN A 78 -2.88 2.15 -6.11
C ASN A 78 -1.49 2.04 -5.45
N PRO A 79 -0.86 0.86 -5.41
CA PRO A 79 0.40 0.68 -4.70
C PRO A 79 1.62 1.33 -5.36
N LEU A 80 1.50 1.71 -6.63
CA LEU A 80 2.61 2.23 -7.43
C LEU A 80 2.64 3.76 -7.40
N ASN A 81 3.64 4.33 -6.72
CA ASN A 81 3.85 5.77 -6.61
C ASN A 81 4.93 6.23 -7.59
N GLY A 82 4.55 6.94 -8.65
CA GLY A 82 5.48 7.61 -9.55
C GLY A 82 6.13 8.84 -8.90
N CYS A 83 7.24 9.33 -9.46
CA CYS A 83 7.88 10.54 -8.95
C CYS A 83 7.16 11.84 -9.35
N GLY A 84 6.15 11.77 -10.22
CA GLY A 84 5.34 12.89 -10.70
C GLY A 84 6.04 13.87 -11.66
N LYS A 85 7.37 13.83 -11.81
CA LYS A 85 8.16 14.86 -12.51
C LYS A 85 9.00 14.35 -13.69
N CYS A 86 9.25 13.06 -13.82
CA CYS A 86 10.00 12.51 -14.96
C CYS A 86 9.15 12.46 -16.24
N ALA A 87 9.78 12.33 -17.39
CA ALA A 87 9.09 12.27 -18.67
C ALA A 87 8.01 11.19 -18.73
N ALA A 88 8.27 10.02 -18.12
CA ALA A 88 7.29 8.93 -18.05
C ALA A 88 6.05 9.33 -17.24
N CYS A 89 6.24 9.94 -16.06
CA CYS A 89 5.12 10.40 -15.22
C CYS A 89 4.31 11.50 -15.90
N LEU A 90 4.99 12.48 -16.51
CA LEU A 90 4.34 13.58 -17.24
C LEU A 90 3.56 13.07 -18.47
N ALA A 91 3.96 11.95 -19.05
CA ALA A 91 3.27 11.27 -20.14
C ALA A 91 2.17 10.28 -19.66
N GLY A 92 1.82 10.27 -18.34
CA GLY A 92 0.82 9.35 -17.76
C GLY A 92 1.28 7.89 -17.65
N LYS A 93 2.57 7.62 -17.77
CA LYS A 93 3.17 6.28 -17.74
C LYS A 93 4.00 6.06 -16.47
N SER A 94 3.39 6.32 -15.31
CA SER A 94 4.07 6.19 -14.00
C SER A 94 4.58 4.77 -13.71
N ASN A 95 3.99 3.75 -14.33
CA ASN A 95 4.42 2.36 -14.24
C ASN A 95 5.85 2.09 -14.73
N ILE A 96 6.37 2.94 -15.62
CA ILE A 96 7.76 2.88 -16.11
C ILE A 96 8.66 3.98 -15.52
N CYS A 97 8.22 4.66 -14.48
CA CYS A 97 9.03 5.63 -13.76
C CYS A 97 10.25 4.95 -13.12
N ALA A 98 11.45 5.47 -13.39
CA ALA A 98 12.69 4.91 -12.81
C ALA A 98 12.74 5.08 -11.28
N ASP A 99 12.17 6.18 -10.76
CA ASP A 99 12.15 6.53 -9.33
C ASP A 99 10.83 6.09 -8.65
N ARG A 100 10.09 5.15 -9.26
CA ARG A 100 8.85 4.69 -8.66
C ARG A 100 9.08 4.00 -7.33
N GLN A 101 8.18 4.23 -6.39
CA GLN A 101 8.12 3.52 -5.12
C GLN A 101 6.86 2.65 -5.10
N ILE A 102 6.96 1.50 -4.47
CA ILE A 102 5.84 0.57 -4.34
C ILE A 102 5.64 0.30 -2.85
N ILE A 103 4.39 0.35 -2.36
CA ILE A 103 4.11 -0.05 -0.98
C ILE A 103 4.47 -1.53 -0.80
N SER A 104 4.85 -1.92 0.40
CA SER A 104 5.47 -3.23 0.71
C SER A 104 6.85 -3.45 0.08
N MET A 105 7.50 -2.40 -0.39
CA MET A 105 8.93 -2.40 -0.78
C MET A 105 9.63 -1.18 -0.19
N PRO A 106 10.86 -1.32 0.36
CA PRO A 106 11.58 -0.16 0.88
C PRO A 106 11.66 0.98 -0.15
N PRO A 107 11.48 2.23 0.26
CA PRO A 107 11.35 2.69 1.65
C PRO A 107 9.90 2.69 2.19
N ARG A 108 8.93 2.10 1.50
CA ARG A 108 7.52 2.15 1.89
C ARG A 108 7.08 0.86 2.58
N ALA A 109 6.45 1.03 3.76
CA ALA A 109 5.75 -0.05 4.43
C ALA A 109 4.53 -0.50 3.62
N GLY A 110 4.11 -1.74 3.83
CA GLY A 110 2.91 -2.31 3.22
C GLY A 110 1.65 -2.11 4.07
N ALA A 111 0.55 -2.67 3.57
CA ALA A 111 -0.80 -2.51 4.11
C ALA A 111 -1.21 -3.62 5.10
N PHE A 112 -0.32 -4.54 5.47
CA PHE A 112 -0.60 -5.49 6.58
C PHE A 112 -0.38 -4.81 7.92
N ALA A 113 -1.05 -3.66 8.13
CA ALA A 113 -0.97 -2.81 9.30
C ALA A 113 -2.31 -2.08 9.50
N ASP A 114 -2.51 -1.53 10.70
CA ASP A 114 -3.71 -0.73 10.97
C ASP A 114 -3.79 0.52 10.07
N MET A 115 -2.65 1.11 9.76
CA MET A 115 -2.56 2.38 9.02
C MET A 115 -1.38 2.40 8.04
N VAL A 116 -1.55 3.15 6.95
CA VAL A 116 -0.48 3.42 5.98
C VAL A 116 -0.58 4.86 5.46
N ALA A 117 0.56 5.50 5.20
CA ALA A 117 0.63 6.82 4.56
C ALA A 117 0.76 6.64 3.03
N ILE A 118 -0.17 7.21 2.27
CA ILE A 118 -0.29 7.03 0.81
C ILE A 118 -0.41 8.39 0.13
N PRO A 119 0.33 8.64 -0.97
CA PRO A 119 0.13 9.84 -1.78
C PRO A 119 -1.32 9.97 -2.25
N LEU A 120 -1.85 11.18 -2.16
CA LEU A 120 -3.25 11.46 -2.50
C LEU A 120 -3.63 11.00 -3.90
N GLU A 121 -2.74 11.14 -4.86
CA GLU A 121 -2.91 10.71 -6.25
C GLU A 121 -3.05 9.19 -6.42
N ASN A 122 -2.64 8.42 -5.42
CA ASN A 122 -2.72 6.96 -5.38
C ASN A 122 -3.98 6.45 -4.65
N LEU A 123 -4.84 7.34 -4.19
CA LEU A 123 -6.09 7.03 -3.51
C LEU A 123 -7.27 7.17 -4.45
N LEU A 124 -7.96 6.08 -4.73
CA LEU A 124 -9.17 6.06 -5.55
C LEU A 124 -10.39 5.94 -4.63
N VAL A 125 -11.35 6.86 -4.81
CA VAL A 125 -12.57 6.91 -3.98
C VAL A 125 -13.44 5.69 -4.22
N VAL A 126 -13.83 5.02 -3.14
CA VAL A 126 -14.83 3.95 -3.16
C VAL A 126 -16.20 4.59 -2.84
N PRO A 127 -17.19 4.47 -3.72
CA PRO A 127 -18.41 5.28 -3.60
C PRO A 127 -19.35 4.85 -2.47
N ARG A 128 -19.22 3.61 -1.97
CA ARG A 128 -20.13 3.05 -0.97
C ARG A 128 -19.39 2.08 -0.04
N GLN A 129 -19.84 2.04 1.21
CA GLN A 129 -19.25 1.19 2.26
C GLN A 129 -19.33 -0.31 1.95
N ASP A 130 -20.41 -0.78 1.35
CA ASP A 130 -20.59 -2.20 1.00
C ASP A 130 -19.63 -2.69 -0.10
N LEU A 131 -19.03 -1.77 -0.85
CA LEU A 131 -18.02 -2.08 -1.87
C LEU A 131 -16.60 -2.11 -1.31
N LEU A 132 -16.37 -1.63 -0.09
CA LEU A 132 -15.03 -1.43 0.42
C LEU A 132 -14.23 -2.74 0.51
N LYS A 133 -14.87 -3.84 0.90
CA LYS A 133 -14.23 -5.15 0.95
C LYS A 133 -13.75 -5.62 -0.43
N SER A 134 -14.60 -5.51 -1.45
CA SER A 134 -14.24 -5.88 -2.82
C SER A 134 -13.26 -4.90 -3.46
N ALA A 135 -13.26 -3.64 -3.02
CA ALA A 135 -12.32 -2.63 -3.50
C ALA A 135 -10.85 -2.95 -3.17
N ALA A 136 -10.58 -3.78 -2.16
CA ALA A 136 -9.23 -4.29 -1.91
C ALA A 136 -8.68 -5.13 -3.09
N LEU A 137 -9.56 -5.69 -3.93
CA LEU A 137 -9.21 -6.47 -5.11
C LEU A 137 -9.00 -5.62 -6.37
N THR A 138 -9.03 -4.28 -6.27
CA THR A 138 -8.82 -3.39 -7.42
C THR A 138 -7.43 -3.56 -8.01
N GLU A 139 -6.41 -3.73 -7.17
CA GLU A 139 -5.03 -3.92 -7.63
C GLU A 139 -4.87 -5.22 -8.43
N PRO A 140 -5.21 -6.42 -7.93
CA PRO A 140 -5.07 -7.64 -8.72
C PRO A 140 -5.94 -7.64 -9.99
N LEU A 141 -7.11 -7.01 -9.96
CA LEU A 141 -7.92 -6.82 -11.16
C LEU A 141 -7.20 -5.96 -12.20
N ALA A 142 -6.57 -4.87 -11.77
CA ALA A 142 -5.79 -3.99 -12.66
C ALA A 142 -4.55 -4.68 -13.25
N CYS A 143 -3.95 -5.64 -12.53
CA CYS A 143 -2.86 -6.47 -13.06
C CYS A 143 -3.33 -7.47 -14.13
N GLY A 144 -4.58 -7.92 -14.06
CA GLY A 144 -5.18 -8.87 -15.00
C GLY A 144 -5.82 -8.22 -16.23
N TRP A 145 -6.02 -6.93 -16.20
CA TRP A 145 -6.63 -6.14 -17.30
C TRP A 145 -5.57 -5.79 -18.38
#